data_db1d100a4480d583f4b703584a7ccb65
#
_entry.id   db1d100a4480d583f4b703584a7ccb65
#
_cell.length_a   1.000
_cell.length_b   1.000
_cell.length_c   1.000
_cell.angle_alpha   90.00
_cell.angle_beta   90.00
_cell.angle_gamma   90.00
#
_symmetry.space_group_name_H-M   'P 1'
#
loop_
_entity.id
_entity.type
_entity.pdbx_description
1 polymer ?
#
loop_
_entity_poly.entity_id
_entity_poly.type
_entity_poly.pdbx_seq_one_letter_code
_entity_poly.pdbx_strand_id
1 'polypeptide(L)'
;MNRKSELSVKRKHPWIFSGNLSTAVTPFTNGEWLTLFSTENQPIATGIYSKNGLIRIRVIQNLPEFSKEKIRENLISSIHKRKEVRKTTNAYRILHGENDLFPGVTVDRVGGTWVVRIYSSSLLVYGRWIVWNLYALCKNSKLAEPLPSKILLDPPEKTGEEKKISERIWRGAKHEKGGDSVSIRETITLQNVKFPVELPGQKGGIFLDLRNLRKFLLEKKEISKGKDCLHLFSHTGLTSICMDSAGARSVTSVDGSKEALDSFQRVLSLKKDGSSCKHRFVQKNLFRELEDVLKNQKFGLIVIDPPNLTPDAKSKKNALKTYAHLFGSSLSSLEESGTIILCSCSGRIRSEELESLAKNILRSQGWKYERFESLKPEDDHPVRIQFPEGNYFKVHIYENCKTS
;
A
#
# COMPACT_ATOMS: atom_id res chain seq x y z
N MET A 1 11.60 -18.07 25.11
CA MET A 1 10.52 -17.04 25.00
C MET A 1 9.59 -17.14 26.19
N ASN A 2 8.80 -16.07 26.48
CA ASN A 2 7.69 -16.24 27.42
C ASN A 2 6.50 -16.97 26.74
N ARG A 3 5.54 -17.46 27.55
CA ARG A 3 4.37 -18.23 27.05
C ARG A 3 3.54 -17.47 26.00
N LYS A 4 3.43 -16.14 26.12
CA LYS A 4 2.69 -15.32 25.17
C LYS A 4 3.35 -15.29 23.78
N SER A 5 4.67 -15.14 23.73
CA SER A 5 5.45 -15.19 22.49
C SER A 5 5.42 -16.57 21.86
N GLU A 6 5.53 -17.62 22.68
CA GLU A 6 5.45 -19.01 22.20
C GLU A 6 4.10 -19.28 21.52
N LEU A 7 2.98 -18.88 22.14
CA LEU A 7 1.65 -19.00 21.54
C LEU A 7 1.54 -18.22 20.23
N SER A 8 2.14 -17.02 20.15
CA SER A 8 2.18 -16.22 18.92
C SER A 8 2.93 -16.98 17.80
N VAL A 9 4.10 -17.52 18.11
CA VAL A 9 4.90 -18.33 17.16
C VAL A 9 4.16 -19.59 16.73
N LYS A 10 3.56 -20.34 17.66
CA LYS A 10 2.74 -21.54 17.37
C LYS A 10 1.54 -21.22 16.47
N ARG A 11 0.97 -20.02 16.58
CA ARG A 11 -0.07 -19.49 15.68
C ARG A 11 0.47 -18.96 14.35
N LYS A 12 1.78 -19.09 14.13
CA LYS A 12 2.49 -18.62 12.92
C LYS A 12 2.40 -17.10 12.70
N HIS A 13 2.27 -16.32 13.79
CA HIS A 13 2.36 -14.87 13.73
C HIS A 13 3.83 -14.46 13.56
N PRO A 14 4.16 -13.54 12.63
CA PRO A 14 5.55 -13.28 12.27
C PRO A 14 6.28 -12.31 13.22
N TRP A 15 5.60 -11.74 14.23
CA TRP A 15 6.20 -10.70 15.08
C TRP A 15 6.23 -11.11 16.54
N ILE A 16 7.39 -10.88 17.20
CA ILE A 16 7.55 -10.89 18.65
C ILE A 16 7.90 -9.48 19.09
N PHE A 17 7.07 -8.93 19.97
CA PHE A 17 7.23 -7.56 20.47
C PHE A 17 8.20 -7.49 21.65
N SER A 18 8.80 -6.31 21.89
CA SER A 18 9.83 -6.09 22.92
C SER A 18 9.41 -6.50 24.33
N GLY A 19 8.15 -6.30 24.71
CA GLY A 19 7.62 -6.69 26.03
C GLY A 19 7.35 -8.19 26.21
N ASN A 20 7.61 -9.02 25.20
CA ASN A 20 7.25 -10.42 25.19
C ASN A 20 8.48 -11.37 25.22
N LEU A 21 9.65 -10.85 25.55
CA LEU A 21 10.88 -11.64 25.74
C LEU A 21 11.10 -11.93 27.23
N SER A 22 11.51 -13.16 27.55
CA SER A 22 11.83 -13.59 28.92
C SER A 22 13.31 -13.42 29.28
N THR A 23 14.15 -13.25 28.27
CA THR A 23 15.61 -13.14 28.43
C THR A 23 16.02 -11.68 28.39
N ALA A 24 17.01 -11.29 29.21
CA ALA A 24 17.65 -9.99 29.11
C ALA A 24 18.19 -9.81 27.70
N VAL A 25 17.82 -8.72 27.06
CA VAL A 25 17.95 -8.46 25.60
C VAL A 25 19.37 -8.02 25.22
N THR A 26 20.28 -8.00 26.18
CA THR A 26 21.59 -7.36 26.09
C THR A 26 22.67 -8.06 25.23
N PRO A 27 22.66 -9.38 24.99
CA PRO A 27 23.76 -10.00 24.26
C PRO A 27 23.61 -10.03 22.73
N PHE A 28 22.41 -9.70 22.17
CA PHE A 28 22.16 -9.88 20.74
C PHE A 28 22.49 -8.64 19.92
N THR A 29 23.11 -8.85 18.76
CA THR A 29 23.42 -7.78 17.81
C THR A 29 22.27 -7.56 16.81
N ASN A 30 22.15 -6.33 16.28
CA ASN A 30 21.09 -6.00 15.32
C ASN A 30 21.28 -6.82 14.02
N GLY A 31 20.28 -7.58 13.63
CA GLY A 31 20.33 -8.47 12.46
C GLY A 31 20.79 -9.89 12.75
N GLU A 32 21.05 -10.23 14.01
CA GLU A 32 21.45 -11.57 14.42
C GLU A 32 20.33 -12.59 14.21
N TRP A 33 20.71 -13.76 13.70
CA TRP A 33 19.80 -14.90 13.54
C TRP A 33 19.68 -15.66 14.85
N LEU A 34 18.46 -15.94 15.25
CA LEU A 34 18.14 -16.62 16.50
C LEU A 34 17.30 -17.87 16.24
N THR A 35 17.66 -18.97 16.92
CA THR A 35 16.73 -20.08 17.12
C THR A 35 15.83 -19.77 18.31
N LEU A 36 14.53 -19.90 18.12
CA LEU A 36 13.52 -19.55 19.12
C LEU A 36 13.07 -20.83 19.83
N PHE A 37 13.24 -20.85 21.16
CA PHE A 37 12.89 -21.98 21.99
C PHE A 37 11.54 -21.78 22.69
N SER A 38 10.76 -22.87 22.80
CA SER A 38 9.55 -22.92 23.60
C SER A 38 9.85 -22.77 25.09
N THR A 39 8.82 -22.71 25.94
CA THR A 39 8.96 -22.74 27.41
C THR A 39 9.48 -24.07 27.91
N GLU A 40 9.38 -25.14 27.11
CA GLU A 40 9.89 -26.49 27.36
C GLU A 40 11.29 -26.73 26.76
N ASN A 41 11.97 -25.64 26.39
CA ASN A 41 13.31 -25.63 25.78
C ASN A 41 13.40 -26.42 24.46
N GLN A 42 12.32 -26.50 23.68
CA GLN A 42 12.32 -27.12 22.36
C GLN A 42 12.49 -26.02 21.27
N PRO A 43 13.36 -26.22 20.27
CA PRO A 43 13.49 -25.26 19.15
C PRO A 43 12.27 -25.35 18.26
N ILE A 44 11.60 -24.20 18.01
CA ILE A 44 10.32 -24.15 17.28
C ILE A 44 10.30 -23.22 16.09
N ALA A 45 11.24 -22.29 16.01
CA ALA A 45 11.28 -21.33 14.92
C ALA A 45 12.66 -20.68 14.78
N THR A 46 12.90 -20.04 13.64
CA THR A 46 14.06 -19.16 13.39
C THR A 46 13.61 -17.75 13.12
N GLY A 47 14.36 -16.76 13.58
CA GLY A 47 14.03 -15.35 13.41
C GLY A 47 15.23 -14.43 13.41
N ILE A 48 15.00 -13.17 13.10
CA ILE A 48 16.03 -12.11 13.08
C ILE A 48 15.72 -11.09 14.16
N TYR A 49 16.73 -10.79 14.97
CA TYR A 49 16.65 -9.84 16.07
C TYR A 49 16.80 -8.40 15.58
N SER A 50 15.99 -7.51 16.15
CA SER A 50 16.06 -6.06 15.96
C SER A 50 16.33 -5.36 17.29
N LYS A 51 17.44 -4.63 17.38
CA LYS A 51 17.83 -3.89 18.59
C LYS A 51 16.84 -2.76 18.89
N ASN A 52 16.31 -2.12 17.85
CA ASN A 52 15.41 -0.97 17.93
C ASN A 52 14.00 -1.31 17.45
N GLY A 53 13.02 -0.49 17.87
CA GLY A 53 11.64 -0.62 17.47
C GLY A 53 10.80 -1.56 18.34
N LEU A 54 9.48 -1.56 18.09
CA LEU A 54 8.50 -2.35 18.84
C LEU A 54 8.59 -3.85 18.51
N ILE A 55 8.88 -4.21 17.25
CA ILE A 55 9.03 -5.59 16.81
C ILE A 55 10.47 -6.00 17.09
N ARG A 56 10.66 -6.83 18.10
CA ARG A 56 11.99 -7.23 18.57
C ARG A 56 12.56 -8.41 17.81
N ILE A 57 11.71 -9.37 17.40
CA ILE A 57 12.12 -10.47 16.54
C ILE A 57 11.09 -10.64 15.43
N ARG A 58 11.57 -10.74 14.20
CA ARG A 58 10.76 -11.21 13.07
C ARG A 58 11.02 -12.67 12.85
N VAL A 59 9.97 -13.49 13.00
CA VAL A 59 10.00 -14.94 12.77
C VAL A 59 10.06 -15.17 11.27
N ILE A 60 11.19 -15.68 10.79
CA ILE A 60 11.41 -15.92 9.36
C ILE A 60 10.80 -17.27 8.95
N GLN A 61 10.96 -18.27 9.80
CA GLN A 61 10.38 -19.62 9.56
C GLN A 61 9.92 -20.24 10.88
N ASN A 62 8.81 -20.95 10.83
CA ASN A 62 8.34 -21.79 11.92
C ASN A 62 8.96 -23.21 11.79
N LEU A 63 10.30 -23.24 11.75
CA LEU A 63 11.12 -24.44 11.68
C LEU A 63 12.26 -24.30 12.69
N PRO A 64 12.69 -25.43 13.33
CA PRO A 64 13.81 -25.44 14.26
C PRO A 64 15.11 -24.93 13.65
N GLU A 65 15.31 -25.23 12.38
CA GLU A 65 16.47 -24.81 11.58
C GLU A 65 16.02 -24.06 10.35
N PHE A 66 16.90 -23.17 9.86
CA PHE A 66 16.64 -22.38 8.66
C PHE A 66 16.74 -23.25 7.39
N SER A 67 15.69 -23.27 6.58
CA SER A 67 15.64 -23.99 5.30
C SER A 67 15.64 -23.00 4.12
N LYS A 68 16.67 -23.10 3.28
CA LYS A 68 16.75 -22.35 2.01
C LYS A 68 15.71 -22.82 1.00
N GLU A 69 15.41 -24.12 0.99
CA GLU A 69 14.39 -24.75 0.14
C GLU A 69 13.03 -24.15 0.43
N LYS A 70 12.68 -23.98 1.71
CA LYS A 70 11.42 -23.36 2.10
C LYS A 70 11.30 -21.90 1.65
N ILE A 71 12.38 -21.14 1.69
CA ILE A 71 12.42 -19.79 1.14
C ILE A 71 12.19 -19.83 -0.38
N ARG A 72 12.84 -20.75 -1.07
CA ARG A 72 12.66 -20.91 -2.52
C ARG A 72 11.21 -21.26 -2.88
N GLU A 73 10.58 -22.19 -2.17
CA GLU A 73 9.17 -22.54 -2.35
C GLU A 73 8.26 -21.30 -2.16
N ASN A 74 8.50 -20.52 -1.11
CA ASN A 74 7.74 -19.30 -0.84
C ASN A 74 7.91 -18.26 -1.94
N LEU A 75 9.13 -18.08 -2.50
CA LEU A 75 9.39 -17.20 -3.64
C LEU A 75 8.61 -17.64 -4.89
N ILE A 76 8.67 -18.94 -5.23
CA ILE A 76 7.93 -19.51 -6.36
C ILE A 76 6.42 -19.31 -6.17
N SER A 77 5.90 -19.61 -4.98
CA SER A 77 4.49 -19.40 -4.64
C SER A 77 4.06 -17.94 -4.81
N SER A 78 4.89 -17.01 -4.34
CA SER A 78 4.59 -15.57 -4.48
C SER A 78 4.53 -15.15 -5.95
N ILE A 79 5.47 -15.60 -6.77
CA ILE A 79 5.47 -15.31 -8.22
C ILE A 79 4.22 -15.88 -8.90
N HIS A 80 3.81 -17.10 -8.54
CA HIS A 80 2.61 -17.74 -9.11
C HIS A 80 1.32 -16.99 -8.78
N LYS A 81 1.16 -16.51 -7.55
CA LYS A 81 -0.01 -15.70 -7.14
C LYS A 81 -0.21 -14.44 -7.99
N ARG A 82 0.86 -13.90 -8.60
CA ARG A 82 0.82 -12.69 -9.43
C ARG A 82 0.54 -12.98 -10.91
N LYS A 83 0.27 -14.22 -11.27
CA LYS A 83 0.07 -14.64 -12.68
C LYS A 83 -1.04 -13.83 -13.37
N GLU A 84 -2.19 -13.67 -12.74
CA GLU A 84 -3.32 -12.95 -13.34
C GLU A 84 -3.11 -11.43 -13.33
N VAL A 85 -2.58 -10.88 -12.24
CA VAL A 85 -2.26 -9.45 -12.13
C VAL A 85 -1.31 -8.98 -13.24
N ARG A 86 -0.30 -9.79 -13.56
CA ARG A 86 0.68 -9.48 -14.64
C ARG A 86 0.08 -9.33 -16.03
N LYS A 87 -1.10 -9.92 -16.30
CA LYS A 87 -1.77 -9.79 -17.59
C LYS A 87 -2.35 -8.39 -17.81
N THR A 88 -2.64 -7.66 -16.74
CA THR A 88 -3.36 -6.39 -16.80
C THR A 88 -2.51 -5.18 -16.47
N THR A 89 -1.31 -5.40 -15.88
CA THR A 89 -0.43 -4.31 -15.46
C THR A 89 1.03 -4.74 -15.39
N ASN A 90 1.93 -3.80 -15.57
CA ASN A 90 3.37 -3.95 -15.28
C ASN A 90 3.78 -3.26 -13.95
N ALA A 91 2.78 -2.92 -13.10
CA ALA A 91 3.01 -2.33 -11.77
C ALA A 91 2.23 -3.11 -10.71
N TYR A 92 2.94 -3.97 -9.96
CA TYR A 92 2.35 -4.85 -8.93
C TYR A 92 3.40 -5.26 -7.90
N ARG A 93 2.91 -5.73 -6.75
CA ARG A 93 3.75 -6.23 -5.67
C ARG A 93 4.13 -7.70 -5.89
N ILE A 94 5.42 -7.97 -6.07
CA ILE A 94 5.94 -9.33 -6.25
C ILE A 94 5.99 -10.07 -4.92
N LEU A 95 6.52 -9.40 -3.86
CA LEU A 95 6.59 -9.93 -2.50
C LEU A 95 5.89 -8.99 -1.53
N HIS A 96 4.90 -9.51 -0.80
CA HIS A 96 4.08 -8.74 0.14
C HIS A 96 4.42 -9.03 1.62
N GLY A 97 5.68 -8.90 1.97
CA GLY A 97 6.14 -8.95 3.35
C GLY A 97 5.68 -10.21 4.10
N GLU A 98 5.11 -9.99 5.26
CA GLU A 98 4.59 -11.01 6.17
C GLU A 98 3.54 -11.93 5.52
N ASN A 99 2.74 -11.37 4.60
CA ASN A 99 1.68 -12.11 3.93
C ASN A 99 2.18 -13.11 2.89
N ASP A 100 3.41 -12.93 2.38
CA ASP A 100 4.10 -13.89 1.52
C ASP A 100 5.23 -14.63 2.24
N LEU A 101 5.29 -14.56 3.59
CA LEU A 101 6.31 -15.21 4.42
C LEU A 101 7.72 -14.61 4.27
N PHE A 102 7.81 -13.31 3.94
CA PHE A 102 9.04 -12.53 3.91
C PHE A 102 8.97 -11.34 4.87
N PRO A 103 8.93 -11.57 6.19
CA PRO A 103 8.66 -10.52 7.16
C PRO A 103 9.57 -9.30 7.00
N GLY A 104 8.94 -8.14 6.84
CA GLY A 104 9.63 -6.86 6.71
C GLY A 104 10.37 -6.63 5.40
N VAL A 105 10.07 -7.39 4.34
CA VAL A 105 10.64 -7.20 2.99
C VAL A 105 9.51 -7.18 1.96
N THR A 106 9.38 -6.09 1.21
CA THR A 106 8.49 -6.02 0.05
C THR A 106 9.29 -5.78 -1.22
N VAL A 107 8.80 -6.33 -2.32
CA VAL A 107 9.36 -6.08 -3.66
C VAL A 107 8.20 -5.71 -4.57
N ASP A 108 8.23 -4.48 -5.07
CA ASP A 108 7.26 -3.96 -6.02
C ASP A 108 7.88 -3.90 -7.41
N ARG A 109 7.19 -4.39 -8.42
CA ARG A 109 7.51 -4.12 -9.82
C ARG A 109 6.85 -2.82 -10.23
N VAL A 110 7.60 -1.92 -10.85
CA VAL A 110 7.13 -0.67 -11.41
C VAL A 110 7.76 -0.53 -12.80
N GLY A 111 7.03 -0.88 -13.84
CA GLY A 111 7.58 -0.94 -15.18
C GLY A 111 8.73 -1.95 -15.30
N GLY A 112 9.91 -1.46 -15.66
CA GLY A 112 11.16 -2.22 -15.74
C GLY A 112 11.95 -2.26 -14.42
N THR A 113 11.53 -1.57 -13.37
CA THR A 113 12.27 -1.44 -12.11
C THR A 113 11.63 -2.29 -11.01
N TRP A 114 12.45 -2.98 -10.21
CA TRP A 114 12.03 -3.51 -8.92
C TRP A 114 12.35 -2.50 -7.82
N VAL A 115 11.35 -2.13 -7.04
CA VAL A 115 11.49 -1.29 -5.85
C VAL A 115 11.46 -2.21 -4.63
N VAL A 116 12.60 -2.31 -3.95
CA VAL A 116 12.78 -3.15 -2.76
C VAL A 116 12.68 -2.29 -1.52
N ARG A 117 11.71 -2.58 -0.65
CA ARG A 117 11.59 -1.90 0.64
C ARG A 117 11.88 -2.85 1.78
N ILE A 118 12.77 -2.43 2.67
CA ILE A 118 13.15 -3.17 3.86
C ILE A 118 12.77 -2.34 5.09
N TYR A 119 11.90 -2.89 5.93
CA TYR A 119 11.25 -2.16 7.04
C TYR A 119 12.07 -2.09 8.34
N SER A 120 13.27 -2.63 8.35
CA SER A 120 14.17 -2.54 9.51
C SER A 120 15.62 -2.70 9.06
N SER A 121 16.55 -1.94 9.66
CA SER A 121 17.98 -2.09 9.42
C SER A 121 18.50 -3.50 9.74
N SER A 122 17.89 -4.19 10.71
CA SER A 122 18.20 -5.58 11.06
C SER A 122 17.98 -6.58 9.93
N LEU A 123 17.14 -6.24 8.96
CA LEU A 123 16.77 -7.11 7.84
C LEU A 123 17.56 -6.82 6.55
N LEU A 124 18.49 -5.89 6.55
CA LEU A 124 19.20 -5.48 5.31
C LEU A 124 19.92 -6.64 4.63
N VAL A 125 20.64 -7.45 5.39
CA VAL A 125 21.36 -8.62 4.86
C VAL A 125 20.38 -9.65 4.33
N TYR A 126 19.37 -9.97 5.12
CA TYR A 126 18.31 -10.91 4.74
C TYR A 126 17.54 -10.43 3.51
N GLY A 127 17.09 -9.19 3.50
CA GLY A 127 16.32 -8.62 2.38
C GLY A 127 17.10 -8.61 1.08
N ARG A 128 18.40 -8.24 1.12
CA ARG A 128 19.28 -8.32 -0.05
C ARG A 128 19.42 -9.76 -0.56
N TRP A 129 19.60 -10.70 0.35
CA TRP A 129 19.71 -12.12 0.00
C TRP A 129 18.41 -12.63 -0.65
N ILE A 130 17.23 -12.26 -0.12
CA ILE A 130 15.92 -12.59 -0.72
C ILE A 130 15.82 -12.05 -2.15
N VAL A 131 16.17 -10.78 -2.37
CA VAL A 131 16.09 -10.15 -3.72
C VAL A 131 17.00 -10.85 -4.72
N TRP A 132 18.21 -11.23 -4.31
CA TRP A 132 19.12 -11.98 -5.18
C TRP A 132 18.63 -13.39 -5.52
N ASN A 133 18.01 -14.09 -4.56
CA ASN A 133 17.39 -15.39 -4.81
C ASN A 133 16.17 -15.25 -5.73
N LEU A 134 15.35 -14.21 -5.55
CA LEU A 134 14.22 -13.90 -6.43
C LEU A 134 14.74 -13.63 -7.88
N TYR A 135 15.77 -12.79 -8.02
CA TYR A 135 16.39 -12.50 -9.31
C TYR A 135 16.94 -13.77 -9.98
N ALA A 136 17.67 -14.58 -9.25
CA ALA A 136 18.23 -15.83 -9.75
C ALA A 136 17.16 -16.82 -10.21
N LEU A 137 16.06 -16.93 -9.45
CA LEU A 137 14.91 -17.74 -9.82
C LEU A 137 14.28 -17.26 -11.15
N CYS A 138 14.05 -15.95 -11.28
CA CYS A 138 13.47 -15.37 -12.50
C CYS A 138 14.40 -15.55 -13.72
N LYS A 139 15.72 -15.49 -13.50
CA LYS A 139 16.73 -15.68 -14.58
C LYS A 139 16.83 -17.13 -15.04
N ASN A 140 16.80 -18.08 -14.10
CA ASN A 140 17.16 -19.48 -14.36
C ASN A 140 15.95 -20.43 -14.47
N SER A 141 14.74 -19.91 -14.32
CA SER A 141 13.52 -20.73 -14.37
C SER A 141 12.56 -20.23 -15.44
N LYS A 142 11.64 -21.13 -15.85
CA LYS A 142 10.52 -20.80 -16.74
C LYS A 142 9.39 -20.03 -16.00
N LEU A 143 9.70 -19.39 -14.88
CA LEU A 143 8.76 -18.52 -14.18
C LEU A 143 8.51 -17.29 -15.05
N ALA A 144 7.24 -16.97 -15.27
CA ALA A 144 6.85 -15.89 -16.18
C ALA A 144 7.07 -14.47 -15.59
N GLU A 145 7.83 -14.32 -14.50
CA GLU A 145 8.19 -13.02 -13.94
C GLU A 145 9.35 -12.40 -14.76
N PRO A 146 9.13 -11.25 -15.41
CA PRO A 146 10.17 -10.61 -16.20
C PRO A 146 11.31 -10.10 -15.32
N LEU A 147 12.55 -10.19 -15.82
CA LEU A 147 13.70 -9.61 -15.12
C LEU A 147 13.59 -8.08 -15.06
N PRO A 148 14.04 -7.47 -13.97
CA PRO A 148 14.13 -6.02 -13.88
C PRO A 148 15.32 -5.48 -14.67
N SER A 149 15.17 -4.32 -15.28
CA SER A 149 16.30 -3.55 -15.83
C SER A 149 17.09 -2.85 -14.73
N LYS A 150 16.41 -2.51 -13.62
CA LYS A 150 16.98 -1.84 -12.45
C LYS A 150 16.37 -2.41 -11.16
N ILE A 151 17.13 -2.35 -10.07
CA ILE A 151 16.68 -2.67 -8.72
C ILE A 151 16.99 -1.46 -7.86
N LEU A 152 15.97 -0.82 -7.33
CA LEU A 152 16.05 0.31 -6.40
C LEU A 152 15.82 -0.20 -4.98
N LEU A 153 16.79 0.03 -4.09
CA LEU A 153 16.63 -0.23 -2.67
C LEU A 153 16.11 1.04 -1.97
N ASP A 154 14.92 0.95 -1.42
CA ASP A 154 14.32 1.94 -0.52
C ASP A 154 14.62 1.50 0.92
N PRO A 155 15.61 2.13 1.59
CA PRO A 155 16.06 1.72 2.90
C PRO A 155 15.03 2.08 3.97
N PRO A 156 15.09 1.43 5.16
CA PRO A 156 14.22 1.76 6.26
C PRO A 156 14.40 3.21 6.71
N GLU A 157 13.30 3.86 7.09
CA GLU A 157 13.35 5.17 7.75
C GLU A 157 14.25 5.10 8.99
N LYS A 158 15.01 6.16 9.23
CA LYS A 158 15.93 6.21 10.36
C LYS A 158 15.17 6.12 11.68
N THR A 159 15.58 5.21 12.53
CA THR A 159 15.17 5.16 13.93
C THR A 159 16.40 5.39 14.81
N GLY A 160 16.54 6.60 15.38
CA GLY A 160 17.63 6.93 16.31
C GLY A 160 19.01 7.12 15.65
N GLU A 161 20.07 6.62 16.29
CA GLU A 161 21.49 6.79 15.89
C GLU A 161 21.94 5.94 14.68
N GLU A 162 21.00 5.34 13.93
CA GLU A 162 21.36 4.50 12.78
C GLU A 162 21.99 5.35 11.66
N LYS A 163 23.10 4.84 11.09
CA LYS A 163 23.76 5.48 9.94
C LYS A 163 22.82 5.54 8.75
N LYS A 164 22.81 6.68 8.05
CA LYS A 164 22.07 6.86 6.81
C LYS A 164 22.49 5.77 5.81
N ILE A 165 21.55 4.88 5.45
CA ILE A 165 21.76 3.94 4.38
C ILE A 165 21.45 4.72 3.11
N SER A 166 22.47 4.91 2.25
CA SER A 166 22.27 5.56 0.97
C SER A 166 21.37 4.69 0.07
N GLU A 167 20.45 5.32 -0.63
CA GLU A 167 19.71 4.67 -1.70
C GLU A 167 20.68 4.02 -2.68
N ARG A 168 20.40 2.78 -3.09
CA ARG A 168 21.28 2.04 -3.96
C ARG A 168 20.53 1.56 -5.17
N ILE A 169 21.01 1.94 -6.34
CA ILE A 169 20.53 1.42 -7.60
C ILE A 169 21.46 0.32 -8.07
N TRP A 170 20.89 -0.83 -8.40
CA TRP A 170 21.61 -1.93 -9.02
C TRP A 170 21.14 -2.06 -10.46
N ARG A 171 22.10 -2.04 -11.37
CA ARG A 171 21.87 -2.28 -12.79
C ARG A 171 22.36 -3.68 -13.13
N GLY A 172 21.44 -4.63 -13.36
CA GLY A 172 21.78 -6.04 -13.56
C GLY A 172 22.56 -6.59 -12.35
N ALA A 173 23.74 -7.17 -12.60
CA ALA A 173 24.63 -7.66 -11.52
C ALA A 173 25.56 -6.58 -10.95
N LYS A 174 25.60 -5.37 -11.52
CA LYS A 174 26.50 -4.30 -11.10
C LYS A 174 25.79 -3.35 -10.13
N HIS A 175 26.50 -3.05 -9.04
CA HIS A 175 26.07 -2.10 -8.02
C HIS A 175 26.53 -0.68 -8.42
N GLU A 176 25.59 0.24 -8.60
CA GLU A 176 25.87 1.67 -8.76
C GLU A 176 25.52 2.41 -7.45
N LYS A 177 26.43 3.22 -6.94
CA LYS A 177 26.10 4.15 -5.86
C LYS A 177 25.21 5.23 -6.48
N GLY A 178 23.95 5.30 -6.05
CA GLY A 178 23.09 6.45 -6.35
C GLY A 178 23.58 7.65 -5.53
N GLY A 179 23.77 8.79 -6.17
CA GLY A 179 23.86 10.08 -5.48
C GLY A 179 22.52 10.47 -4.86
N ASP A 180 22.48 11.52 -4.07
CA ASP A 180 21.30 12.01 -3.33
C ASP A 180 20.08 12.41 -4.19
N SER A 181 20.16 12.28 -5.52
CA SER A 181 19.12 12.71 -6.46
C SER A 181 18.91 11.78 -7.64
N VAL A 182 18.71 10.48 -7.40
CA VAL A 182 18.41 9.57 -8.51
C VAL A 182 16.92 9.57 -8.81
N SER A 183 16.52 10.15 -9.93
CA SER A 183 15.17 10.04 -10.50
C SER A 183 15.15 8.97 -11.58
N ILE A 184 14.34 7.93 -11.41
CA ILE A 184 14.08 6.90 -12.40
C ILE A 184 12.68 7.15 -12.96
N ARG A 185 12.59 7.39 -14.26
CA ARG A 185 11.30 7.48 -14.95
C ARG A 185 10.90 6.11 -15.48
N GLU A 186 9.68 5.71 -15.18
CA GLU A 186 9.07 4.49 -15.69
C GLU A 186 7.70 4.82 -16.32
N THR A 187 7.25 3.98 -17.22
CA THR A 187 5.87 4.00 -17.70
C THR A 187 5.17 2.75 -17.21
N ILE A 188 4.15 2.94 -16.40
CA ILE A 188 3.30 1.85 -15.96
C ILE A 188 2.04 1.79 -16.81
N THR A 189 1.47 0.59 -16.92
CA THR A 189 0.21 0.33 -17.62
C THR A 189 -0.77 -0.29 -16.64
N LEU A 190 -2.03 0.14 -16.74
CA LEU A 190 -3.15 -0.51 -16.09
C LEU A 190 -4.24 -0.67 -17.14
N GLN A 191 -4.54 -1.92 -17.51
CA GLN A 191 -5.35 -2.22 -18.70
C GLN A 191 -4.76 -1.50 -19.93
N ASN A 192 -5.50 -0.60 -20.57
CA ASN A 192 -5.06 0.18 -21.73
C ASN A 192 -4.55 1.57 -21.40
N VAL A 193 -4.50 1.95 -20.10
CA VAL A 193 -4.09 3.28 -19.67
C VAL A 193 -2.60 3.27 -19.28
N LYS A 194 -1.85 4.23 -19.82
CA LYS A 194 -0.43 4.42 -19.54
C LYS A 194 -0.21 5.60 -18.60
N PHE A 195 0.65 5.39 -17.59
CA PHE A 195 0.99 6.40 -16.59
C PHE A 195 2.50 6.54 -16.51
N PRO A 196 3.08 7.69 -16.79
CA PRO A 196 4.46 7.97 -16.42
C PRO A 196 4.55 8.14 -14.89
N VAL A 197 5.62 7.60 -14.30
CA VAL A 197 5.89 7.69 -12.87
C VAL A 197 7.37 7.98 -12.62
N GLU A 198 7.65 8.67 -11.54
CA GLU A 198 9.02 8.99 -11.11
C GLU A 198 9.35 8.27 -9.80
N LEU A 199 10.50 7.58 -9.76
CA LEU A 199 11.02 6.84 -8.61
C LEU A 199 12.36 7.45 -8.14
N PRO A 200 12.69 7.42 -6.84
CA PRO A 200 11.82 7.08 -5.73
C PRO A 200 10.86 8.24 -5.44
N GLY A 201 9.57 7.97 -5.37
CA GLY A 201 8.58 8.91 -4.82
C GLY A 201 8.16 8.43 -3.43
N GLN A 202 7.42 9.23 -2.67
CA GLN A 202 6.77 8.73 -1.46
C GLN A 202 5.99 7.45 -1.80
N LYS A 203 6.34 6.32 -1.16
CA LYS A 203 5.80 4.97 -1.47
C LYS A 203 5.92 4.56 -2.95
N GLY A 204 7.03 4.97 -3.61
CA GLY A 204 7.22 4.69 -5.04
C GLY A 204 6.29 5.47 -5.97
N GLY A 205 5.68 6.58 -5.50
CA GLY A 205 4.73 7.39 -6.29
C GLY A 205 3.43 6.68 -6.66
N ILE A 206 3.29 5.40 -6.30
CA ILE A 206 2.20 4.54 -6.72
C ILE A 206 1.68 3.77 -5.50
N PHE A 207 0.42 3.95 -5.17
CA PHE A 207 -0.26 3.09 -4.21
C PHE A 207 -0.81 1.87 -4.97
N LEU A 208 -0.06 0.77 -4.98
CA LEU A 208 -0.43 -0.45 -5.72
C LEU A 208 -1.69 -1.12 -5.16
N ASP A 209 -1.95 -0.95 -3.87
CA ASP A 209 -3.13 -1.44 -3.16
C ASP A 209 -4.45 -0.80 -3.64
N LEU A 210 -4.39 0.41 -4.25
CA LEU A 210 -5.53 1.09 -4.88
C LEU A 210 -5.85 0.59 -6.30
N ARG A 211 -5.15 -0.41 -6.83
CA ARG A 211 -5.35 -0.84 -8.21
C ARG A 211 -6.74 -1.37 -8.48
N ASN A 212 -7.37 -2.06 -7.52
CA ASN A 212 -8.76 -2.51 -7.66
C ASN A 212 -9.74 -1.37 -7.85
N LEU A 213 -9.59 -0.28 -7.08
CA LEU A 213 -10.40 0.92 -7.28
C LEU A 213 -10.18 1.52 -8.66
N ARG A 214 -8.93 1.64 -9.10
CA ARG A 214 -8.60 2.20 -10.41
C ARG A 214 -9.17 1.34 -11.55
N LYS A 215 -9.04 0.03 -11.43
CA LYS A 215 -9.63 -0.93 -12.37
C LYS A 215 -11.16 -0.81 -12.40
N PHE A 216 -11.79 -0.76 -11.24
CA PHE A 216 -13.24 -0.55 -11.10
C PHE A 216 -13.69 0.73 -11.83
N LEU A 217 -13.00 1.86 -11.66
CA LEU A 217 -13.32 3.12 -12.35
C LEU A 217 -13.15 3.02 -13.88
N LEU A 218 -12.15 2.27 -14.36
CA LEU A 218 -11.91 2.06 -15.79
C LEU A 218 -12.92 1.10 -16.43
N GLU A 219 -13.45 0.14 -15.68
CA GLU A 219 -14.44 -0.83 -16.12
C GLU A 219 -15.86 -0.27 -16.05
N LYS A 220 -16.23 0.41 -14.97
CA LYS A 220 -17.53 1.06 -14.76
C LYS A 220 -17.48 2.54 -15.13
N LYS A 221 -17.22 2.83 -16.40
CA LYS A 221 -17.04 4.20 -16.91
C LYS A 221 -18.22 5.12 -16.62
N GLU A 222 -19.44 4.60 -16.57
CA GLU A 222 -20.68 5.34 -16.28
C GLU A 222 -20.64 6.10 -14.96
N ILE A 223 -19.79 5.68 -14.01
CA ILE A 223 -19.61 6.34 -12.72
C ILE A 223 -18.91 7.69 -12.88
N SER A 224 -18.01 7.82 -13.86
CA SER A 224 -17.21 9.03 -14.11
C SER A 224 -17.62 9.78 -15.37
N LYS A 225 -18.11 9.08 -16.40
CA LYS A 225 -18.34 9.62 -17.74
C LYS A 225 -19.27 10.81 -17.74
N GLY A 226 -18.80 11.94 -18.28
CA GLY A 226 -19.54 13.19 -18.39
C GLY A 226 -19.78 13.93 -17.07
N LYS A 227 -19.26 13.42 -15.96
CA LYS A 227 -19.45 14.00 -14.62
C LYS A 227 -18.28 14.85 -14.19
N ASP A 228 -18.53 15.78 -13.27
CA ASP A 228 -17.51 16.45 -12.48
C ASP A 228 -17.13 15.55 -11.32
N CYS A 229 -15.85 15.27 -11.16
CA CYS A 229 -15.32 14.34 -10.17
C CYS A 229 -14.45 15.07 -9.14
N LEU A 230 -14.52 14.63 -7.88
CA LEU A 230 -13.67 15.12 -6.79
C LEU A 230 -12.82 13.98 -6.26
N HIS A 231 -11.51 14.20 -6.14
CA HIS A 231 -10.57 13.28 -5.52
C HIS A 231 -9.87 13.94 -4.34
N LEU A 232 -10.29 13.60 -3.13
CA LEU A 232 -9.71 14.08 -1.88
C LEU A 232 -8.54 13.19 -1.48
N PHE A 233 -7.41 13.80 -1.08
CA PHE A 233 -6.12 13.17 -0.81
C PHE A 233 -5.55 12.50 -2.07
N SER A 234 -5.53 13.26 -3.17
CA SER A 234 -5.26 12.73 -4.51
C SER A 234 -3.82 12.29 -4.75
N HIS A 235 -2.87 12.69 -3.89
CA HIS A 235 -1.45 12.41 -4.01
C HIS A 235 -0.94 12.71 -5.45
N THR A 236 -0.26 11.77 -6.11
CA THR A 236 0.24 11.88 -7.48
C THR A 236 -0.82 11.64 -8.57
N GLY A 237 -2.09 11.57 -8.23
CA GLY A 237 -3.22 11.65 -9.14
C GLY A 237 -3.52 10.40 -9.98
N LEU A 238 -2.94 9.23 -9.71
CA LEU A 238 -3.21 8.04 -10.52
C LEU A 238 -4.70 7.68 -10.60
N THR A 239 -5.43 7.78 -9.50
CA THR A 239 -6.87 7.54 -9.47
C THR A 239 -7.63 8.62 -10.25
N SER A 240 -7.18 9.88 -10.18
CA SER A 240 -7.73 10.98 -10.98
C SER A 240 -7.54 10.76 -12.49
N ILE A 241 -6.39 10.23 -12.92
CA ILE A 241 -6.15 9.85 -14.32
C ILE A 241 -7.07 8.70 -14.76
N CYS A 242 -7.43 7.78 -13.86
CA CYS A 242 -8.42 6.75 -14.19
C CYS A 242 -9.81 7.33 -14.41
N MET A 243 -10.23 8.32 -13.61
CA MET A 243 -11.49 9.05 -13.83
C MET A 243 -11.50 9.80 -15.17
N ASP A 244 -10.40 10.50 -15.50
CA ASP A 244 -10.21 11.12 -16.81
C ASP A 244 -10.30 10.10 -17.94
N SER A 245 -9.57 9.01 -17.87
CA SER A 245 -9.59 7.92 -18.86
C SER A 245 -10.94 7.23 -18.97
N ALA A 246 -11.75 7.28 -17.92
CA ALA A 246 -13.15 6.81 -17.91
C ALA A 246 -14.13 7.84 -18.49
N GLY A 247 -13.64 9.02 -18.93
CA GLY A 247 -14.43 10.04 -19.61
C GLY A 247 -15.06 11.09 -18.71
N ALA A 248 -14.47 11.38 -17.54
CA ALA A 248 -14.91 12.48 -16.69
C ALA A 248 -14.90 13.82 -17.45
N ARG A 249 -15.88 14.69 -17.19
CA ARG A 249 -15.91 16.06 -17.71
C ARG A 249 -14.83 16.91 -17.07
N SER A 250 -14.69 16.81 -15.76
CA SER A 250 -13.61 17.43 -15.01
C SER A 250 -13.19 16.58 -13.80
N VAL A 251 -11.95 16.75 -13.34
CA VAL A 251 -11.46 16.15 -12.11
C VAL A 251 -10.79 17.23 -11.26
N THR A 252 -11.37 17.48 -10.07
CA THR A 252 -10.76 18.31 -9.04
C THR A 252 -9.95 17.40 -8.11
N SER A 253 -8.64 17.57 -8.11
CA SER A 253 -7.69 16.82 -7.30
C SER A 253 -7.17 17.67 -6.16
N VAL A 254 -7.40 17.23 -4.92
CA VAL A 254 -7.07 17.97 -3.70
C VAL A 254 -6.07 17.18 -2.88
N ASP A 255 -4.96 17.81 -2.50
CA ASP A 255 -3.96 17.24 -1.59
C ASP A 255 -3.28 18.32 -0.76
N GLY A 256 -2.79 17.99 0.41
CA GLY A 256 -2.00 18.90 1.26
C GLY A 256 -0.56 19.08 0.78
N SER A 257 -0.02 18.11 0.02
CA SER A 257 1.34 18.14 -0.51
C SER A 257 1.40 18.84 -1.86
N LYS A 258 2.02 20.02 -1.88
CA LYS A 258 2.32 20.73 -3.13
C LYS A 258 3.19 19.88 -4.07
N GLU A 259 4.19 19.20 -3.53
CA GLU A 259 5.11 18.35 -4.30
C GLU A 259 4.38 17.21 -5.02
N ALA A 260 3.39 16.59 -4.36
CA ALA A 260 2.57 15.54 -4.96
C ALA A 260 1.72 16.10 -6.12
N LEU A 261 1.09 17.26 -5.93
CA LEU A 261 0.31 17.93 -6.98
C LEU A 261 1.18 18.40 -8.14
N ASP A 262 2.36 18.97 -7.89
CA ASP A 262 3.31 19.36 -8.92
C ASP A 262 3.81 18.14 -9.71
N SER A 263 4.04 17.01 -9.03
CA SER A 263 4.38 15.74 -9.69
C SER A 263 3.23 15.25 -10.56
N PHE A 264 1.99 15.34 -10.08
CA PHE A 264 0.82 14.97 -10.86
C PHE A 264 0.66 15.86 -12.12
N GLN A 265 0.85 17.18 -12.02
CA GLN A 265 0.79 18.09 -13.16
C GLN A 265 1.83 17.71 -14.23
N ARG A 266 3.07 17.40 -13.80
CA ARG A 266 4.12 16.92 -14.73
C ARG A 266 3.73 15.60 -15.41
N VAL A 267 3.19 14.64 -14.65
CA VAL A 267 2.72 13.36 -15.19
C VAL A 267 1.61 13.57 -16.21
N LEU A 268 0.65 14.46 -15.90
CA LEU A 268 -0.47 14.76 -16.78
C LEU A 268 -0.02 15.43 -18.09
N SER A 269 0.98 16.33 -18.04
CA SER A 269 1.53 16.98 -19.24
C SER A 269 2.23 16.01 -20.20
N LEU A 270 2.66 14.85 -19.70
CA LEU A 270 3.26 13.78 -20.50
C LEU A 270 2.22 12.84 -21.14
N LYS A 271 0.96 12.96 -20.74
CA LYS A 271 -0.15 12.18 -21.29
C LYS A 271 -0.55 12.75 -22.65
N LYS A 272 -0.40 11.96 -23.71
CA LYS A 272 -0.62 12.39 -25.12
C LYS A 272 -1.92 11.84 -25.71
N ASP A 273 -2.93 11.54 -24.90
CA ASP A 273 -4.14 10.83 -25.34
C ASP A 273 -5.28 11.74 -25.84
N GLY A 274 -5.07 13.05 -25.89
CA GLY A 274 -6.07 14.01 -26.40
C GLY A 274 -7.33 14.10 -25.53
N SER A 275 -7.24 13.77 -24.25
CA SER A 275 -8.38 13.89 -23.33
C SER A 275 -8.91 15.32 -23.26
N SER A 276 -10.24 15.47 -23.29
CA SER A 276 -10.95 16.73 -23.09
C SER A 276 -11.25 17.05 -21.61
N CYS A 277 -10.87 16.16 -20.69
CA CYS A 277 -11.11 16.32 -19.27
C CYS A 277 -10.37 17.55 -18.71
N LYS A 278 -11.09 18.38 -17.95
CA LYS A 278 -10.51 19.55 -17.28
C LYS A 278 -9.96 19.15 -15.92
N HIS A 279 -8.66 19.34 -15.70
CA HIS A 279 -8.02 19.09 -14.39
C HIS A 279 -7.88 20.36 -13.57
N ARG A 280 -8.33 20.32 -12.31
CA ARG A 280 -8.14 21.37 -11.31
C ARG A 280 -7.33 20.81 -10.16
N PHE A 281 -6.26 21.50 -9.77
CA PHE A 281 -5.38 21.14 -8.66
C PHE A 281 -5.60 22.11 -7.51
N VAL A 282 -5.87 21.60 -6.33
CA VAL A 282 -6.16 22.39 -5.13
C VAL A 282 -5.28 21.94 -3.99
N GLN A 283 -4.37 22.80 -3.54
CA GLN A 283 -3.58 22.54 -2.35
C GLN A 283 -4.35 22.99 -1.12
N LYS A 284 -4.81 22.03 -0.29
CA LYS A 284 -5.56 22.29 0.94
C LYS A 284 -5.30 21.22 1.97
N ASN A 285 -5.25 21.62 3.25
CA ASN A 285 -5.27 20.68 4.37
C ASN A 285 -6.69 20.18 4.62
N LEU A 286 -7.03 19.05 4.05
CA LEU A 286 -8.39 18.49 4.10
C LEU A 286 -8.90 18.14 5.51
N PHE A 287 -8.03 18.09 6.51
CA PHE A 287 -8.45 17.92 7.90
C PHE A 287 -8.96 19.23 8.55
N ARG A 288 -8.73 20.37 7.92
CA ARG A 288 -9.08 21.71 8.44
C ARG A 288 -9.87 22.54 7.46
N GLU A 289 -9.69 22.34 6.16
CA GLU A 289 -10.16 23.22 5.09
C GLU A 289 -11.05 22.47 4.07
N LEU A 290 -11.68 21.36 4.49
CA LEU A 290 -12.54 20.55 3.60
C LEU A 290 -13.74 21.37 3.09
N GLU A 291 -14.38 22.15 3.96
CA GLU A 291 -15.55 22.94 3.61
C GLU A 291 -15.25 23.99 2.54
N ASP A 292 -14.03 24.55 2.51
CA ASP A 292 -13.60 25.49 1.46
C ASP A 292 -13.57 24.84 0.09
N VAL A 293 -13.24 23.54 0.05
CA VAL A 293 -13.21 22.74 -1.19
C VAL A 293 -14.62 22.42 -1.67
N LEU A 294 -15.51 22.13 -0.73
CA LEU A 294 -16.87 21.67 -1.02
C LEU A 294 -17.84 22.82 -1.32
N LYS A 295 -17.56 24.01 -0.81
CA LYS A 295 -18.45 25.16 -0.90
C LYS A 295 -18.89 25.48 -2.33
N ASN A 296 -20.21 25.53 -2.55
CA ASN A 296 -20.83 25.88 -3.83
C ASN A 296 -20.42 25.00 -5.01
N GLN A 297 -20.02 23.75 -4.76
CA GLN A 297 -19.65 22.79 -5.80
C GLN A 297 -20.46 21.50 -5.65
N LYS A 298 -20.75 20.89 -6.78
CA LYS A 298 -21.43 19.60 -6.87
C LYS A 298 -20.62 18.64 -7.74
N PHE A 299 -20.59 17.36 -7.36
CA PHE A 299 -19.81 16.34 -8.04
C PHE A 299 -20.65 15.07 -8.22
N GLY A 300 -20.61 14.50 -9.41
CA GLY A 300 -21.26 13.22 -9.69
C GLY A 300 -20.45 12.03 -9.17
N LEU A 301 -19.17 12.22 -8.90
CA LEU A 301 -18.30 11.22 -8.24
C LEU A 301 -17.39 11.89 -7.22
N ILE A 302 -17.38 11.36 -5.99
CA ILE A 302 -16.45 11.78 -4.94
C ILE A 302 -15.65 10.57 -4.47
N VAL A 303 -14.31 10.67 -4.49
CA VAL A 303 -13.39 9.69 -3.91
C VAL A 303 -12.67 10.31 -2.73
N ILE A 304 -12.73 9.63 -1.58
CA ILE A 304 -12.13 10.03 -0.29
C ILE A 304 -11.08 8.98 0.07
N ASP A 305 -9.79 9.31 -0.07
CA ASP A 305 -8.67 8.38 0.14
C ASP A 305 -7.65 8.94 1.15
N PRO A 306 -8.03 9.09 2.43
CA PRO A 306 -7.17 9.69 3.44
C PRO A 306 -5.97 8.78 3.78
N PRO A 307 -4.86 9.36 4.30
CA PRO A 307 -3.72 8.60 4.78
C PRO A 307 -4.10 7.72 5.98
N ASN A 308 -3.16 6.87 6.45
CA ASN A 308 -3.39 6.06 7.63
C ASN A 308 -3.67 6.94 8.86
N LEU A 309 -4.88 6.86 9.39
CA LEU A 309 -5.35 7.61 10.55
C LEU A 309 -5.18 6.85 11.88
N THR A 310 -4.68 5.60 11.84
CA THR A 310 -4.53 4.75 13.04
C THR A 310 -3.08 4.27 13.24
N PRO A 311 -2.10 5.19 13.43
CA PRO A 311 -0.72 4.79 13.67
C PRO A 311 -0.56 3.96 14.95
N ASP A 312 -1.43 4.20 15.93
CA ASP A 312 -1.47 3.48 17.21
C ASP A 312 -2.91 3.12 17.62
N ALA A 313 -3.05 2.37 18.72
CA ALA A 313 -4.36 1.94 19.21
C ALA A 313 -5.22 3.10 19.78
N LYS A 314 -4.57 4.14 20.33
CA LYS A 314 -5.27 5.27 20.94
C LYS A 314 -5.92 6.17 19.90
N SER A 315 -5.37 6.22 18.69
CA SER A 315 -5.85 7.05 17.58
C SER A 315 -7.15 6.56 16.95
N LYS A 316 -7.58 5.30 17.19
CA LYS A 316 -8.76 4.70 16.54
C LYS A 316 -10.04 5.51 16.66
N LYS A 317 -10.36 6.00 17.87
CA LYS A 317 -11.59 6.80 18.12
C LYS A 317 -11.58 8.10 17.32
N ASN A 318 -10.44 8.79 17.29
CA ASN A 318 -10.28 10.03 16.54
C ASN A 318 -10.30 9.77 15.03
N ALA A 319 -9.70 8.68 14.57
CA ALA A 319 -9.76 8.27 13.17
C ALA A 319 -11.19 8.05 12.68
N LEU A 320 -12.04 7.35 13.46
CA LEU A 320 -13.46 7.17 13.13
C LEU A 320 -14.21 8.51 13.06
N LYS A 321 -13.93 9.46 13.97
CA LYS A 321 -14.50 10.82 13.89
C LYS A 321 -14.05 11.55 12.63
N THR A 322 -12.78 11.42 12.25
CA THR A 322 -12.23 12.02 11.03
C THR A 322 -12.89 11.42 9.78
N TYR A 323 -13.03 10.09 9.70
CA TYR A 323 -13.78 9.46 8.61
C TYR A 323 -15.23 9.94 8.55
N ALA A 324 -15.90 10.07 9.70
CA ALA A 324 -17.26 10.56 9.77
C ALA A 324 -17.39 11.99 9.23
N HIS A 325 -16.48 12.87 9.64
CA HIS A 325 -16.42 14.24 9.15
C HIS A 325 -16.15 14.31 7.64
N LEU A 326 -15.09 13.65 7.16
CA LEU A 326 -14.75 13.65 5.73
C LEU A 326 -15.91 13.13 4.87
N PHE A 327 -16.52 12.02 5.25
CA PHE A 327 -17.60 11.41 4.51
C PHE A 327 -18.89 12.24 4.59
N GLY A 328 -19.29 12.64 5.79
CA GLY A 328 -20.52 13.40 6.02
C GLY A 328 -20.53 14.78 5.37
N SER A 329 -19.42 15.55 5.48
CA SER A 329 -19.30 16.85 4.81
C SER A 329 -19.33 16.70 3.28
N SER A 330 -18.72 15.63 2.74
CA SER A 330 -18.68 15.39 1.30
C SER A 330 -20.06 15.14 0.68
N LEU A 331 -21.03 14.63 1.45
CA LEU A 331 -22.41 14.42 0.97
C LEU A 331 -23.09 15.72 0.59
N SER A 332 -22.77 16.85 1.21
CA SER A 332 -23.32 18.16 0.85
C SER A 332 -22.98 18.58 -0.57
N SER A 333 -21.88 18.03 -1.13
CA SER A 333 -21.40 18.31 -2.49
C SER A 333 -21.65 17.15 -3.47
N LEU A 334 -22.34 16.10 -3.05
CA LEU A 334 -22.70 15.01 -3.93
C LEU A 334 -23.94 15.42 -4.76
N GLU A 335 -23.93 15.11 -6.06
CA GLU A 335 -25.09 15.25 -6.93
C GLU A 335 -26.12 14.15 -6.65
N GLU A 336 -27.39 14.41 -6.97
CA GLU A 336 -28.42 13.36 -7.05
C GLU A 336 -28.00 12.27 -8.04
N SER A 337 -28.17 11.02 -7.68
CA SER A 337 -27.68 9.85 -8.41
C SER A 337 -26.13 9.81 -8.52
N GLY A 338 -25.44 10.55 -7.68
CA GLY A 338 -23.98 10.53 -7.59
C GLY A 338 -23.43 9.27 -6.94
N THR A 339 -22.12 9.11 -7.02
CA THR A 339 -21.39 8.01 -6.40
C THR A 339 -20.38 8.56 -5.41
N ILE A 340 -20.32 8.00 -4.20
CA ILE A 340 -19.30 8.33 -3.21
C ILE A 340 -18.49 7.09 -2.82
N ILE A 341 -17.17 7.22 -2.83
CA ILE A 341 -16.22 6.15 -2.55
C ILE A 341 -15.39 6.53 -1.34
N LEU A 342 -15.38 5.65 -0.33
CA LEU A 342 -14.61 5.82 0.89
C LEU A 342 -13.51 4.77 0.96
N CYS A 343 -12.24 5.22 0.93
CA CYS A 343 -11.06 4.39 1.10
C CYS A 343 -10.52 4.48 2.52
N SER A 344 -9.85 3.43 2.96
CA SER A 344 -9.11 3.43 4.22
C SER A 344 -7.91 2.49 4.13
N CYS A 345 -6.73 3.00 4.49
CA CYS A 345 -5.53 2.20 4.74
C CYS A 345 -5.22 2.03 6.24
N SER A 346 -6.21 2.26 7.10
CA SER A 346 -6.10 2.19 8.57
C SER A 346 -6.33 0.76 9.06
N GLY A 347 -5.25 0.03 9.35
CA GLY A 347 -5.31 -1.40 9.71
C GLY A 347 -6.07 -1.72 11.00
N ARG A 348 -6.27 -0.76 11.90
CA ARG A 348 -7.02 -0.94 13.17
C ARG A 348 -8.52 -0.71 13.05
N ILE A 349 -8.99 -0.21 11.91
CA ILE A 349 -10.43 -0.05 11.62
C ILE A 349 -10.84 -1.24 10.75
N ARG A 350 -11.80 -2.01 11.21
CA ARG A 350 -12.34 -3.14 10.45
C ARG A 350 -13.28 -2.64 9.34
N SER A 351 -13.44 -3.46 8.29
CA SER A 351 -14.31 -3.11 7.16
C SER A 351 -15.75 -2.85 7.61
N GLU A 352 -16.27 -3.69 8.49
CA GLU A 352 -17.63 -3.58 9.03
C GLU A 352 -17.84 -2.31 9.87
N GLU A 353 -16.79 -1.86 10.57
CA GLU A 353 -16.85 -0.61 11.36
C GLU A 353 -16.93 0.61 10.44
N LEU A 354 -16.12 0.63 9.36
CA LEU A 354 -16.15 1.71 8.37
C LEU A 354 -17.45 1.72 7.57
N GLU A 355 -17.95 0.56 7.18
CA GLU A 355 -19.23 0.39 6.50
C GLU A 355 -20.40 0.89 7.35
N SER A 356 -20.47 0.44 8.61
CA SER A 356 -21.51 0.86 9.55
C SER A 356 -21.48 2.36 9.79
N LEU A 357 -20.30 2.96 9.92
CA LEU A 357 -20.12 4.40 10.05
C LEU A 357 -20.72 5.15 8.85
N ALA A 358 -20.33 4.78 7.63
CA ALA A 358 -20.80 5.44 6.41
C ALA A 358 -22.32 5.28 6.21
N LYS A 359 -22.86 4.08 6.43
CA LYS A 359 -24.30 3.81 6.33
C LYS A 359 -25.14 4.59 7.35
N ASN A 360 -24.63 4.76 8.58
CA ASN A 360 -25.29 5.56 9.60
C ASN A 360 -25.30 7.05 9.21
N ILE A 361 -24.23 7.56 8.63
CA ILE A 361 -24.15 8.96 8.18
C ILE A 361 -25.10 9.20 7.02
N LEU A 362 -25.11 8.32 6.00
CA LEU A 362 -26.05 8.41 4.90
C LEU A 362 -27.48 8.50 5.42
N ARG A 363 -27.89 7.59 6.31
CA ARG A 363 -29.24 7.56 6.92
C ARG A 363 -29.53 8.83 7.70
N SER A 364 -28.61 9.29 8.55
CA SER A 364 -28.85 10.47 9.40
C SER A 364 -28.94 11.78 8.62
N GLN A 365 -28.36 11.83 7.43
CA GLN A 365 -28.44 12.99 6.52
C GLN A 365 -29.48 12.84 5.41
N GLY A 366 -30.35 11.82 5.50
CA GLY A 366 -31.46 11.60 4.58
C GLY A 366 -31.02 11.06 3.21
N TRP A 367 -29.84 10.44 3.10
CA TRP A 367 -29.37 9.85 1.86
C TRP A 367 -29.69 8.35 1.79
N LYS A 368 -30.09 7.88 0.61
CA LYS A 368 -30.21 6.47 0.23
C LYS A 368 -29.25 6.17 -0.92
N TYR A 369 -28.86 4.92 -1.07
CA TYR A 369 -28.06 4.44 -2.20
C TYR A 369 -28.70 3.19 -2.79
N GLU A 370 -28.54 2.97 -4.09
CA GLU A 370 -29.13 1.81 -4.77
C GLU A 370 -28.20 0.58 -4.72
N ARG A 371 -26.88 0.80 -4.81
CA ARG A 371 -25.88 -0.26 -4.82
C ARG A 371 -24.74 0.04 -3.83
N PHE A 372 -24.33 -1.00 -3.14
CA PHE A 372 -23.13 -1.01 -2.29
C PHE A 372 -22.14 -2.06 -2.80
N GLU A 373 -20.87 -1.68 -2.92
CA GLU A 373 -19.79 -2.60 -3.25
C GLU A 373 -18.59 -2.37 -2.33
N SER A 374 -17.98 -3.47 -1.84
CA SER A 374 -16.74 -3.43 -1.07
C SER A 374 -15.65 -4.15 -1.85
N LEU A 375 -14.63 -3.40 -2.29
CA LEU A 375 -13.53 -3.97 -3.04
C LEU A 375 -12.48 -4.58 -2.10
N LYS A 376 -12.05 -5.80 -2.44
CA LYS A 376 -10.94 -6.47 -1.77
C LYS A 376 -9.62 -6.16 -2.48
N PRO A 377 -8.47 -6.22 -1.79
CA PRO A 377 -7.18 -6.16 -2.45
C PRO A 377 -7.04 -7.26 -3.51
N GLU A 378 -6.25 -7.00 -4.56
CA GLU A 378 -5.93 -8.00 -5.57
C GLU A 378 -4.90 -9.02 -5.07
N ASP A 379 -4.66 -10.09 -5.86
CA ASP A 379 -3.80 -11.23 -5.51
C ASP A 379 -2.35 -10.86 -5.17
N ASP A 380 -1.89 -9.69 -5.56
CA ASP A 380 -0.57 -9.19 -5.18
C ASP A 380 -0.50 -8.57 -3.78
N HIS A 381 -1.64 -8.39 -3.13
CA HIS A 381 -1.78 -7.98 -1.74
C HIS A 381 -2.52 -9.06 -0.92
N PRO A 382 -2.01 -10.30 -0.87
CA PRO A 382 -2.66 -11.37 -0.14
C PRO A 382 -2.75 -11.05 1.34
N VAL A 383 -3.79 -11.57 2.00
CA VAL A 383 -3.99 -11.47 3.45
C VAL A 383 -3.96 -12.87 4.06
N ARG A 384 -3.12 -13.07 5.07
CA ARG A 384 -3.05 -14.32 5.83
C ARG A 384 -3.87 -14.22 7.11
N ILE A 385 -4.59 -15.29 7.43
CA ILE A 385 -5.34 -15.40 8.70
C ILE A 385 -4.40 -15.26 9.91
N GLN A 386 -3.16 -15.74 9.80
CA GLN A 386 -2.15 -15.67 10.87
C GLN A 386 -1.54 -14.27 11.02
N PHE A 387 -1.84 -13.33 10.11
CA PHE A 387 -1.36 -11.95 10.12
C PHE A 387 -2.50 -10.99 9.75
N PRO A 388 -3.47 -10.81 10.65
CA PRO A 388 -4.65 -9.97 10.39
C PRO A 388 -4.31 -8.49 10.17
N GLU A 389 -3.17 -8.02 10.66
CA GLU A 389 -2.64 -6.66 10.42
C GLU A 389 -2.42 -6.38 8.93
N GLY A 390 -2.25 -7.43 8.12
CA GLY A 390 -2.16 -7.34 6.66
C GLY A 390 -3.46 -6.96 5.97
N ASN A 391 -4.61 -7.07 6.65
CA ASN A 391 -5.91 -6.64 6.13
C ASN A 391 -6.18 -5.17 6.46
N TYR A 392 -5.33 -4.28 5.94
CA TYR A 392 -5.36 -2.86 6.26
C TYR A 392 -6.19 -2.02 5.28
N PHE A 393 -6.38 -2.49 4.06
CA PHE A 393 -6.97 -1.71 2.97
C PHE A 393 -8.45 -2.05 2.76
N LYS A 394 -9.30 -1.03 2.62
CA LYS A 394 -10.75 -1.11 2.37
C LYS A 394 -11.16 -0.05 1.37
N VAL A 395 -12.08 -0.40 0.49
CA VAL A 395 -12.78 0.53 -0.41
C VAL A 395 -14.26 0.22 -0.36
N HIS A 396 -15.06 1.18 0.04
CA HIS A 396 -16.51 1.10 0.06
C HIS A 396 -17.11 2.08 -0.94
N ILE A 397 -17.96 1.59 -1.80
CA ILE A 397 -18.57 2.31 -2.93
C ILE A 397 -20.07 2.34 -2.70
N TYR A 398 -20.64 3.53 -2.72
CA TYR A 398 -22.08 3.78 -2.63
C TYR A 398 -22.51 4.45 -3.92
N GLU A 399 -23.26 3.73 -4.76
CA GLU A 399 -23.67 4.18 -6.10
C GLU A 399 -25.14 4.63 -6.11
N ASN A 400 -25.45 5.59 -6.99
CA ASN A 400 -26.78 6.16 -7.18
C ASN A 400 -27.37 6.67 -5.86
N CYS A 401 -26.60 7.52 -5.18
CA CYS A 401 -27.01 8.15 -3.93
C CYS A 401 -28.07 9.22 -4.21
N LYS A 402 -29.18 9.19 -3.47
CA LYS A 402 -30.30 10.13 -3.60
C LYS A 402 -30.76 10.61 -2.22
N THR A 403 -31.17 11.87 -2.14
CA THR A 403 -31.85 12.38 -0.95
C THR A 403 -33.24 11.76 -0.80
N SER A 404 -33.67 11.49 0.43
CA SER A 404 -34.93 10.80 0.77
C SER A 404 -36.11 11.71 0.59
#